data_f2ba4777f0bdfd6bfc2db97db99a4749
#
_entry.id   f2ba4777f0bdfd6bfc2db97db99a4749
#
_cell.length_a   1.000
_cell.length_b   1.000
_cell.length_c   1.000
_cell.angle_alpha   90.00
_cell.angle_beta   90.00
_cell.angle_gamma   90.00
#
_symmetry.space_group_name_H-M   'P 1'
#
loop_
_entity.id
_entity.type
_entity.pdbx_description
1 polymer ?
#
loop_
_entity_poly.entity_id
_entity_poly.type
_entity_poly.pdbx_seq_one_letter_code
_entity_poly.pdbx_strand_id
1 'polypeptide(L)'
;MASYAFHPDALLEYAEATHYYLREAAPEVAERFVAAVESGITALLSAPERWRIVGEPGIRRYVFRRFPYVLYYRWDSAQKRITLYALMHSSREPGYWKNRID
;
A
#
# COMPACT_ATOMS: atom_id res chain seq x y z
N MET A 1 6.91 -0.88 19.66
CA MET A 1 5.92 -0.14 18.86
C MET A 1 6.11 -0.46 17.39
N ALA A 2 5.02 -0.70 16.67
CA ALA A 2 5.10 -1.03 15.26
C ALA A 2 5.50 0.18 14.42
N SER A 3 6.28 -0.09 13.38
CA SER A 3 6.73 0.93 12.44
C SER A 3 6.50 0.44 11.01
N TYR A 4 6.65 1.34 10.05
CA TYR A 4 6.54 0.96 8.65
C TYR A 4 7.58 1.67 7.79
N ALA A 5 7.82 1.09 6.62
CA ALA A 5 8.66 1.70 5.61
C ALA A 5 8.12 1.34 4.23
N PHE A 6 8.32 2.24 3.28
CA PHE A 6 7.99 1.99 1.88
C PHE A 6 9.18 1.37 1.17
N HIS A 7 8.92 0.34 0.38
CA HIS A 7 9.85 -0.03 -0.68
C HIS A 7 9.94 1.17 -1.66
N PRO A 8 11.12 1.47 -2.20
CA PRO A 8 11.27 2.65 -3.08
C PRO A 8 10.27 2.69 -4.22
N ASP A 9 9.97 1.56 -4.83
CA ASP A 9 9.01 1.51 -5.94
C ASP A 9 7.59 1.78 -5.46
N ALA A 10 7.25 1.36 -4.26
CA ALA A 10 5.93 1.64 -3.68
C ALA A 10 5.78 3.12 -3.38
N LEU A 11 6.83 3.74 -2.89
CA LEU A 11 6.81 5.19 -2.63
C LEU A 11 6.61 5.98 -3.92
N LEU A 12 7.29 5.55 -4.98
CA LEU A 12 7.13 6.17 -6.30
C LEU A 12 5.71 5.98 -6.82
N GLU A 13 5.14 4.80 -6.66
CA GLU A 13 3.75 4.53 -7.06
C GLU A 13 2.77 5.43 -6.32
N TYR A 14 3.00 5.65 -5.04
CA TYR A 14 2.18 6.55 -4.23
C TYR A 14 2.27 7.98 -4.78
N ALA A 15 3.47 8.44 -5.05
CA ALA A 15 3.68 9.78 -5.60
C ALA A 15 3.00 9.92 -6.96
N GLU A 16 3.17 8.94 -7.83
CA GLU A 16 2.58 8.97 -9.18
C GLU A 16 1.05 8.95 -9.13
N ALA A 17 0.46 8.16 -8.26
CA ALA A 17 -0.99 8.11 -8.11
C ALA A 17 -1.54 9.44 -7.60
N THR A 18 -0.85 10.04 -6.62
CA THR A 18 -1.24 11.34 -6.08
C THR A 18 -1.19 12.41 -7.17
N HIS A 19 -0.11 12.42 -7.95
CA HIS A 19 0.04 13.35 -9.08
C HIS A 19 -1.04 13.16 -10.13
N TYR A 20 -1.41 11.92 -10.40
CA TYR A 20 -2.48 11.61 -11.35
C TYR A 20 -3.78 12.29 -10.94
N TYR A 21 -4.18 12.13 -9.66
CA TYR A 21 -5.42 12.74 -9.19
C TYR A 21 -5.34 14.27 -9.17
N LEU A 22 -4.16 14.80 -8.86
CA LEU A 22 -3.95 16.25 -8.85
C LEU A 22 -4.12 16.84 -10.24
N ARG A 23 -3.60 16.15 -11.26
CA ARG A 23 -3.64 16.59 -12.67
C ARG A 23 -4.98 16.32 -13.32
N GLU A 24 -5.55 15.13 -13.12
CA GLU A 24 -6.68 14.62 -13.89
C GLU A 24 -8.02 14.79 -13.18
N ALA A 25 -8.01 15.08 -11.90
CA ALA A 25 -9.26 15.28 -11.16
C ALA A 25 -9.25 16.66 -10.51
N ALA A 26 -8.84 16.74 -9.24
CA ALA A 26 -8.83 18.01 -8.52
C ALA A 26 -7.94 17.88 -7.29
N PRO A 27 -7.41 19.01 -6.76
CA PRO A 27 -6.62 18.95 -5.52
C PRO A 27 -7.34 18.27 -4.37
N GLU A 28 -8.65 18.47 -4.24
CA GLU A 28 -9.46 17.86 -3.17
C GLU A 28 -9.50 16.33 -3.30
N VAL A 29 -9.50 15.81 -4.53
CA VAL A 29 -9.48 14.36 -4.76
C VAL A 29 -8.12 13.79 -4.39
N ALA A 30 -7.04 14.49 -4.78
CA ALA A 30 -5.69 14.08 -4.41
C ALA A 30 -5.52 14.06 -2.89
N GLU A 31 -6.05 15.07 -2.19
CA GLU A 31 -6.00 15.11 -0.73
C GLU A 31 -6.76 13.94 -0.09
N ARG A 32 -7.92 13.59 -0.64
CA ARG A 32 -8.68 12.44 -0.16
C ARG A 32 -7.95 11.13 -0.42
N PHE A 33 -7.24 11.04 -1.53
CA PHE A 33 -6.44 9.86 -1.83
C PHE A 33 -5.31 9.70 -0.81
N VAL A 34 -4.57 10.79 -0.54
CA VAL A 34 -3.51 10.77 0.47
C VAL A 34 -4.08 10.37 1.83
N ALA A 35 -5.22 10.97 2.22
CA ALA A 35 -5.86 10.63 3.49
C ALA A 35 -6.26 9.16 3.55
N ALA A 36 -6.74 8.60 2.44
CA ALA A 36 -7.11 7.19 2.38
C ALA A 36 -5.89 6.28 2.56
N VAL A 37 -4.76 6.62 1.92
CA VAL A 37 -3.52 5.85 2.06
C VAL A 37 -3.01 5.92 3.50
N GLU A 38 -2.98 7.11 4.09
CA GLU A 38 -2.52 7.28 5.47
C GLU A 38 -3.41 6.53 6.46
N SER A 39 -4.72 6.59 6.25
CA SER A 39 -5.68 5.87 7.08
C SER A 39 -5.50 4.36 6.95
N GLY A 40 -5.24 3.90 5.72
CA GLY A 40 -4.96 2.48 5.47
C GLY A 40 -3.72 2.01 6.20
N ILE A 41 -2.64 2.78 6.13
CA ILE A 41 -1.39 2.45 6.84
C ILE A 41 -1.63 2.39 8.34
N THR A 42 -2.40 3.33 8.88
CA THR A 42 -2.75 3.32 10.31
C THR A 42 -3.51 2.04 10.67
N ALA A 43 -4.42 1.62 9.81
CA ALA A 43 -5.15 0.36 10.03
C ALA A 43 -4.21 -0.85 10.03
N LEU A 44 -3.25 -0.89 9.12
CA LEU A 44 -2.25 -1.97 9.07
C LEU A 44 -1.41 -2.01 10.35
N LEU A 45 -1.02 -0.84 10.85
CA LEU A 45 -0.22 -0.76 12.08
C LEU A 45 -1.00 -1.26 13.29
N SER A 46 -2.32 -1.01 13.32
CA SER A 46 -3.17 -1.44 14.43
C SER A 46 -3.38 -2.95 14.45
N ALA A 47 -3.45 -3.59 13.27
CA ALA A 47 -3.78 -5.01 13.16
C ALA A 47 -3.09 -5.60 11.93
N PRO A 48 -1.76 -5.75 11.98
CA PRO A 48 -1.00 -6.10 10.77
C PRO A 48 -1.31 -7.50 10.23
N GLU A 49 -1.87 -8.38 11.04
CA GLU A 49 -2.19 -9.74 10.60
C GLU A 49 -3.65 -9.92 10.20
N ARG A 50 -4.43 -8.85 10.21
CA ARG A 50 -5.85 -8.92 9.91
C ARG A 50 -6.14 -9.27 8.45
N TRP A 51 -5.33 -8.75 7.54
CA TRP A 51 -5.60 -8.89 6.10
C TRP A 51 -5.03 -10.17 5.54
N ARG A 52 -5.62 -10.62 4.45
CA ARG A 52 -5.36 -11.91 3.84
C ARG A 52 -3.95 -12.00 3.25
N ILE A 53 -3.27 -13.11 3.50
CA ILE A 53 -2.03 -13.45 2.82
C ILE A 53 -2.37 -13.91 1.40
N VAL A 54 -1.72 -13.32 0.41
CA VAL A 54 -1.98 -13.61 -1.00
C VAL A 54 -0.75 -14.13 -1.72
N GLY A 55 0.41 -14.18 -1.07
CA GLY A 55 1.62 -14.70 -1.67
C GLY A 55 2.74 -14.89 -0.67
N GLU A 56 3.73 -15.68 -1.05
CA GLU A 56 4.93 -15.89 -0.26
C GLU A 56 5.92 -14.75 -0.49
N PRO A 57 6.69 -14.36 0.51
CA PRO A 57 6.72 -14.85 1.89
C PRO A 57 5.85 -14.00 2.83
N GLY A 58 4.58 -14.36 2.95
CA GLY A 58 3.67 -13.70 3.88
C GLY A 58 3.20 -12.32 3.41
N ILE A 59 3.05 -12.16 2.11
CA ILE A 59 2.57 -10.90 1.54
C ILE A 59 1.06 -10.81 1.72
N ARG A 60 0.61 -9.69 2.28
CA ARG A 60 -0.80 -9.43 2.54
C ARG A 60 -1.29 -8.31 1.64
N ARG A 61 -2.61 -8.26 1.50
CA ARG A 61 -3.28 -7.36 0.57
C ARG A 61 -4.33 -6.54 1.30
N TYR A 62 -4.25 -5.22 1.15
CA TYR A 62 -5.24 -4.27 1.67
C TYR A 62 -5.89 -3.57 0.48
N VAL A 63 -7.21 -3.68 0.36
CA VAL A 63 -7.97 -3.10 -0.76
C VAL A 63 -8.65 -1.83 -0.28
N PHE A 64 -8.41 -0.71 -0.99
CA PHE A 64 -9.06 0.55 -0.68
C PHE A 64 -10.51 0.52 -1.14
N ARG A 65 -11.39 1.13 -0.38
CA ARG A 65 -12.83 1.13 -0.70
C ARG A 65 -13.20 2.17 -1.74
N ARG A 66 -12.62 3.35 -1.65
CA ARG A 66 -13.04 4.51 -2.46
C ARG A 66 -12.15 4.80 -3.64
N PHE A 67 -11.00 4.16 -3.68
CA PHE A 67 -10.05 4.32 -4.77
C PHE A 67 -9.71 2.96 -5.32
N PRO A 68 -9.51 2.84 -6.64
CA PRO A 68 -9.24 1.54 -7.26
C PRO A 68 -7.77 1.15 -7.09
N TYR A 69 -7.33 1.08 -5.84
CA TYR A 69 -5.95 0.77 -5.50
C TYR A 69 -5.89 -0.34 -4.47
N VAL A 70 -4.76 -1.03 -4.46
CA VAL A 70 -4.45 -2.12 -3.55
C VAL A 70 -3.06 -1.89 -3.00
N LEU A 71 -2.89 -2.13 -1.70
CA LEU A 71 -1.61 -1.99 -1.02
C LEU A 71 -1.13 -3.38 -0.64
N TYR A 72 0.07 -3.74 -1.07
CA TYR A 72 0.70 -5.02 -0.73
C TYR A 72 1.78 -4.79 0.31
N TYR A 73 1.77 -5.60 1.37
CA TYR A 73 2.67 -5.40 2.48
C TYR A 73 3.05 -6.71 3.14
N ARG A 74 4.10 -6.67 3.94
CA ARG A 74 4.54 -7.79 4.75
C ARG A 74 4.73 -7.32 6.19
N TRP A 75 4.30 -8.15 7.13
CA TRP A 75 4.48 -7.90 8.55
C TRP A 75 5.62 -8.77 9.08
N ASP A 76 6.63 -8.13 9.65
CA ASP A 76 7.72 -8.81 10.35
C ASP A 76 7.45 -8.69 11.85
N SER A 77 6.98 -9.78 12.44
CA SER A 77 6.59 -9.79 13.86
C SER A 77 7.79 -9.68 14.79
N ALA A 78 8.95 -10.15 14.36
CA ALA A 78 10.15 -10.08 15.18
C ALA A 78 10.63 -8.63 15.35
N GLN A 79 10.58 -7.85 14.29
CA GLN A 79 10.99 -6.46 14.31
C GLN A 79 9.83 -5.49 14.50
N LYS A 80 8.61 -6.01 14.50
CA LYS A 80 7.38 -5.20 14.55
C LYS A 80 7.36 -4.14 13.47
N ARG A 81 7.64 -4.57 12.25
CA ARG A 81 7.79 -3.68 11.11
C ARG A 81 6.92 -4.13 9.94
N ILE A 82 6.26 -3.15 9.32
CA ILE A 82 5.53 -3.35 8.08
C ILE A 82 6.38 -2.79 6.94
N THR A 83 6.58 -3.59 5.90
CA THR A 83 7.17 -3.11 4.65
C THR A 83 6.08 -3.04 3.61
N LEU A 84 5.91 -1.85 3.03
CA LEU A 84 4.92 -1.60 1.98
C LEU A 84 5.61 -1.82 0.64
N TYR A 85 5.26 -2.91 -0.05
CA TYR A 85 5.96 -3.32 -1.26
C TYR A 85 5.39 -2.74 -2.53
N ALA A 86 4.08 -2.46 -2.56
CA ALA A 86 3.46 -1.95 -3.77
C ALA A 86 2.16 -1.24 -3.45
N LEU A 87 1.91 -0.15 -4.15
CA LEU A 87 0.62 0.52 -4.17
C LEU A 87 0.19 0.54 -5.62
N MET A 88 -0.76 -0.31 -5.98
CA MET A 88 -1.11 -0.58 -7.37
C MET A 88 -2.55 -0.29 -7.67
N HIS A 89 -2.80 0.23 -8.86
CA HIS A 89 -4.15 0.28 -9.39
C HIS A 89 -4.69 -1.15 -9.48
N SER A 90 -5.97 -1.33 -9.17
CA SER A 90 -6.59 -2.65 -9.11
C SER A 90 -6.60 -3.38 -10.47
N SER A 91 -6.40 -2.65 -11.57
CA SER A 91 -6.31 -3.24 -12.91
C SER A 91 -4.94 -3.81 -13.23
N ARG A 92 -3.93 -3.57 -12.38
CA ARG A 92 -2.58 -4.10 -12.63
C ARG A 92 -2.55 -5.61 -12.43
N GLU A 93 -1.63 -6.24 -13.14
CA GLU A 93 -1.44 -7.68 -13.10
C GLU A 93 -1.09 -8.16 -11.70
N PRO A 94 -1.79 -9.18 -11.16
CA PRO A 94 -1.46 -9.73 -9.85
C PRO A 94 -0.03 -10.28 -9.83
N GLY A 95 0.68 -10.06 -8.74
CA GLY A 95 2.04 -10.54 -8.58
C GLY A 95 3.11 -9.61 -9.14
N TYR A 96 2.72 -8.44 -9.63
CA TYR A 96 3.64 -7.44 -10.13
C TYR A 96 4.75 -7.10 -9.10
N TRP A 97 4.42 -7.22 -7.82
CA TRP A 97 5.32 -6.91 -6.71
C TRP A 97 6.38 -7.98 -6.43
N LYS A 98 6.28 -9.13 -7.05
CA LYS A 98 7.10 -10.31 -6.69
C LYS A 98 8.60 -10.07 -6.77
N ASN A 99 9.04 -9.34 -7.76
CA ASN A 99 10.48 -9.08 -7.93
C ASN A 99 11.00 -7.98 -7.01
N ARG A 100 10.16 -7.44 -6.14
CA ARG A 100 10.58 -6.44 -5.13
C ARG A 100 10.96 -7.08 -3.81
N ILE A 101 10.73 -8.37 -3.67
CA ILE A 101 10.98 -9.09 -2.42
C ILE A 101 12.24 -9.91 -2.59
N ASP A 102 13.18 -9.70 -1.69
CA ASP A 102 14.46 -10.43 -1.67
C ASP A 102 14.35 -11.72 -0.90
#